data_02a11e57b66606384d1da5ab24e19e57
#
_entry.id   02a11e57b66606384d1da5ab24e19e57
#
_cell.length_a   1.000
_cell.length_b   1.000
_cell.length_c   1.000
_cell.angle_alpha   90.00
_cell.angle_beta   90.00
_cell.angle_gamma   90.00
#
_symmetry.space_group_name_H-M   'P 1'
#
loop_
_entity.id
_entity.type
_entity.pdbx_description
1 polymer ?
#
loop_
_entity_poly.entity_id
_entity_poly.type
_entity_poly.pdbx_seq_one_letter_code
_entity_poly.pdbx_strand_id
1 'polypeptide(L)'
;MRITDVESFEELASRSENAPVVVFKHSTTCPISAAAYSEMSRFDGEVALVEVQRARSLSKEIEQRTGVAHESPQVLVLLKGKVVWDASHWKVKAEAVEQAVKNADEDGRQ
;
A
#
# COMPACT_ATOMS: atom_id res chain seq x y z
N MET A 1 0.18 -8.18 -7.41
CA MET A 1 0.67 -7.46 -8.61
C MET A 1 1.85 -6.58 -8.22
N ARG A 2 2.92 -6.65 -9.00
CA ARG A 2 4.10 -5.81 -8.75
C ARG A 2 4.03 -4.57 -9.64
N ILE A 3 4.29 -3.39 -9.06
CA ILE A 3 4.36 -2.15 -9.85
C ILE A 3 5.75 -1.52 -9.71
N THR A 4 6.26 -0.94 -10.78
CA THR A 4 7.61 -0.40 -10.82
C THR A 4 7.68 1.03 -11.35
N ASP A 5 6.60 1.56 -11.90
CA ASP A 5 6.59 2.89 -12.51
C ASP A 5 5.40 3.74 -12.06
N VAL A 6 5.52 5.03 -12.31
CA VAL A 6 4.52 6.03 -11.92
C VAL A 6 3.19 5.81 -12.63
N GLU A 7 3.24 5.38 -13.90
CA GLU A 7 2.01 5.13 -14.67
C GLU A 7 1.15 4.04 -14.03
N SER A 8 1.79 2.96 -13.58
CA SER A 8 1.08 1.88 -12.88
C SER A 8 0.44 2.39 -11.59
N PHE A 9 1.15 3.26 -10.87
CA PHE A 9 0.60 3.86 -9.65
C PHE A 9 -0.57 4.78 -9.96
N GLU A 10 -0.49 5.57 -11.02
CA GLU A 10 -1.59 6.44 -11.44
C GLU A 10 -2.83 5.64 -11.80
N GLU A 11 -2.66 4.50 -12.45
CA GLU A 11 -3.76 3.59 -12.75
C GLU A 11 -4.42 3.09 -11.46
N LEU A 12 -3.62 2.73 -10.46
CA LEU A 12 -4.15 2.31 -9.16
C LEU A 12 -4.91 3.46 -8.47
N ALA A 13 -4.36 4.67 -8.53
CA ALA A 13 -5.02 5.84 -7.97
C ALA A 13 -6.37 6.08 -8.64
N SER A 14 -6.45 5.89 -9.95
CA SER A 14 -7.70 5.95 -10.70
C SER A 14 -8.70 4.90 -10.24
N ARG A 15 -8.24 3.67 -10.06
CA ARG A 15 -9.09 2.58 -9.58
C ARG A 15 -9.60 2.85 -8.17
N SER A 16 -8.84 3.59 -7.36
CA SER A 16 -9.23 3.92 -6.01
C SER A 16 -10.42 4.88 -5.93
N GLU A 17 -10.80 5.49 -7.04
CA GLU A 17 -12.03 6.29 -7.10
C GLU A 17 -13.26 5.45 -6.83
N ASN A 18 -13.23 4.17 -7.16
CA ASN A 18 -14.38 3.27 -7.07
C ASN A 18 -14.28 2.24 -5.95
N ALA A 19 -13.07 1.94 -5.48
CA ALA A 19 -12.86 0.91 -4.45
C ALA A 19 -11.50 1.09 -3.79
N PRO A 20 -11.35 0.66 -2.53
CA PRO A 20 -10.05 0.74 -1.85
C PRO A 20 -8.96 -0.03 -2.59
N VAL A 21 -7.77 0.53 -2.62
CA VAL A 21 -6.59 -0.08 -3.24
C VAL A 21 -5.49 -0.19 -2.18
N VAL A 22 -4.87 -1.37 -2.08
CA VAL A 22 -3.81 -1.63 -1.11
C VAL A 22 -2.45 -1.58 -1.82
N VAL A 23 -1.56 -0.74 -1.31
CA VAL A 23 -0.18 -0.63 -1.80
C VAL A 23 0.76 -1.07 -0.69
N PHE A 24 1.66 -2.01 -0.97
CA PHE A 24 2.62 -2.52 -0.01
C PHE A 24 4.04 -2.20 -0.48
N LYS A 25 4.74 -1.36 0.27
CA LYS A 25 6.14 -1.02 0.00
C LYS A 25 7.02 -1.97 0.80
N HIS A 26 7.81 -2.77 0.10
CA HIS A 26 8.59 -3.87 0.65
C HIS A 26 10.07 -3.73 0.31
N SER A 27 10.93 -3.94 1.31
CA SER A 27 12.38 -4.02 1.11
C SER A 27 12.79 -5.49 1.15
N THR A 28 13.45 -5.97 0.12
CA THR A 28 13.86 -7.38 0.01
C THR A 28 15.01 -7.76 0.94
N THR A 29 15.68 -6.77 1.55
CA THR A 29 16.86 -7.00 2.39
C THR A 29 16.62 -6.73 3.88
N CYS A 30 15.44 -6.28 4.26
CA CYS A 30 15.13 -5.91 5.64
C CYS A 30 14.36 -7.03 6.36
N PRO A 31 14.83 -7.51 7.53
CA PRO A 31 14.11 -8.53 8.29
C PRO A 31 12.69 -8.11 8.70
N ILE A 32 12.50 -6.84 9.02
CA ILE A 32 11.18 -6.32 9.38
C ILE A 32 10.24 -6.39 8.17
N SER A 33 10.77 -6.10 6.97
CA SER A 33 10.00 -6.23 5.73
C SER A 33 9.62 -7.69 5.45
N ALA A 34 10.50 -8.64 5.80
CA ALA A 34 10.18 -10.06 5.63
C ALA A 34 9.00 -10.45 6.51
N ALA A 35 8.96 -9.96 7.75
CA ALA A 35 7.84 -10.22 8.65
C ALA A 35 6.54 -9.59 8.10
N ALA A 36 6.62 -8.37 7.58
CA ALA A 36 5.47 -7.70 6.96
C ALA A 36 5.00 -8.44 5.72
N TYR A 37 5.93 -8.96 4.92
CA TYR A 37 5.59 -9.75 3.73
C TYR A 37 4.82 -11.00 4.12
N SER A 38 5.26 -11.67 5.19
CA SER A 38 4.57 -12.85 5.71
C SER A 38 3.13 -12.49 6.14
N GLU A 39 2.96 -11.35 6.81
CA GLU A 39 1.62 -10.86 7.18
C GLU A 39 0.78 -10.60 5.94
N MET A 40 1.32 -9.88 4.97
CA MET A 40 0.57 -9.51 3.77
C MET A 40 0.22 -10.70 2.89
N SER A 41 1.00 -11.80 2.97
CA SER A 41 0.67 -13.02 2.23
C SER A 41 -0.59 -13.71 2.76
N ARG A 42 -1.01 -13.37 3.97
CA ARG A 42 -2.26 -13.87 4.56
C ARG A 42 -3.47 -12.95 4.27
N PHE A 43 -3.20 -11.76 3.74
CA PHE A 43 -4.26 -10.85 3.33
C PHE A 43 -4.92 -11.38 2.06
N ASP A 44 -6.24 -11.52 2.09
CA ASP A 44 -7.02 -12.17 1.03
C ASP A 44 -7.55 -11.17 0.01
N GLY A 45 -6.80 -10.17 -0.33
CA GLY A 45 -7.20 -9.17 -1.32
C GLY A 45 -6.06 -8.89 -2.28
N GLU A 46 -6.35 -8.08 -3.28
CA GLU A 46 -5.34 -7.65 -4.24
C GLU A 46 -4.40 -6.64 -3.59
N VAL A 47 -3.11 -6.83 -3.78
CA VAL A 47 -2.07 -5.97 -3.25
C VAL A 47 -1.15 -5.53 -4.39
N ALA A 48 -0.91 -4.23 -4.49
CA ALA A 48 0.09 -3.70 -5.40
C ALA A 48 1.43 -3.65 -4.66
N LEU A 49 2.37 -4.47 -5.07
CA LEU A 49 3.67 -4.59 -4.41
C LEU A 49 4.69 -3.64 -5.04
N VAL A 50 5.32 -2.82 -4.21
CA VAL A 50 6.43 -1.94 -4.59
C VAL A 50 7.70 -2.44 -3.90
N GLU A 51 8.64 -3.00 -4.66
CA GLU A 51 9.95 -3.37 -4.12
C GLU A 51 10.82 -2.13 -4.15
N VAL A 52 11.08 -1.54 -2.97
CA VAL A 52 11.70 -0.21 -2.89
C VAL A 52 13.08 -0.13 -3.53
N GLN A 53 13.87 -1.22 -3.49
CA GLN A 53 15.19 -1.24 -4.11
C GLN A 53 15.13 -1.16 -5.65
N ARG A 54 14.04 -1.63 -6.24
CA ARG A 54 13.85 -1.69 -7.70
C ARG A 54 12.99 -0.56 -8.23
N ALA A 55 12.34 0.18 -7.34
CA ALA A 55 11.39 1.22 -7.73
C ALA A 55 11.55 2.48 -6.87
N ARG A 56 12.79 2.97 -6.77
CA ARG A 56 13.10 4.13 -5.93
C ARG A 56 12.37 5.41 -6.37
N SER A 57 12.33 5.64 -7.67
CA SER A 57 11.63 6.80 -8.22
C SER A 57 10.14 6.73 -7.92
N LEU A 58 9.55 5.55 -8.05
CA LEU A 58 8.15 5.33 -7.75
C LEU A 58 7.88 5.56 -6.25
N SER A 59 8.72 5.03 -5.37
CA SER A 59 8.56 5.22 -3.92
C SER A 59 8.58 6.70 -3.54
N LYS A 60 9.48 7.46 -4.16
CA LYS A 60 9.57 8.90 -3.94
C LYS A 60 8.33 9.62 -4.45
N GLU A 61 7.83 9.24 -5.61
CA GLU A 61 6.63 9.82 -6.19
C GLU A 61 5.40 9.53 -5.32
N ILE A 62 5.30 8.31 -4.78
CA ILE A 62 4.20 7.96 -3.88
C ILE A 62 4.23 8.88 -2.65
N GLU A 63 5.40 9.09 -2.06
CA GLU A 63 5.53 10.00 -0.93
C GLU A 63 5.07 11.41 -1.28
N GLN A 64 5.48 11.92 -2.42
CA GLN A 64 5.12 13.26 -2.87
C GLN A 64 3.62 13.39 -3.15
N ARG A 65 3.03 12.36 -3.78
CA ARG A 65 1.62 12.37 -4.18
C ARG A 65 0.68 12.17 -3.01
N THR A 66 1.09 11.39 -2.02
CA THR A 66 0.22 11.04 -0.89
C THR A 66 0.44 11.91 0.33
N GLY A 67 1.59 12.54 0.45
CA GLY A 67 1.96 13.29 1.64
C GLY A 67 2.34 12.39 2.82
N VAL A 68 2.38 11.08 2.61
CA VAL A 68 2.77 10.13 3.66
C VAL A 68 4.26 9.86 3.54
N ALA A 69 5.00 10.11 4.61
CA ALA A 69 6.45 9.92 4.64
C ALA A 69 6.82 8.48 4.28
N HIS A 70 7.86 8.33 3.46
CA HIS A 70 8.32 7.02 3.05
C HIS A 70 8.81 6.20 4.24
N GLU A 71 8.31 4.99 4.36
CA GLU A 71 8.79 3.98 5.30
C GLU A 71 8.85 2.65 4.56
N SER A 72 9.59 1.70 5.10
CA SER A 72 9.68 0.36 4.55
C SER A 72 9.94 -0.64 5.67
N PRO A 73 9.07 -1.63 5.89
CA PRO A 73 7.82 -1.90 5.16
C PRO A 73 6.71 -0.90 5.49
N GLN A 74 5.83 -0.69 4.53
CA GLN A 74 4.72 0.22 4.72
C GLN A 74 3.55 -0.22 3.84
N VAL A 75 2.34 -0.20 4.41
CA VAL A 75 1.10 -0.46 3.67
C VAL A 75 0.29 0.82 3.64
N LEU A 76 -0.21 1.16 2.47
CA LEU A 76 -1.09 2.29 2.26
C LEU A 76 -2.42 1.78 1.70
N VAL A 77 -3.53 2.29 2.23
CA VAL A 77 -4.84 2.03 1.65
C VAL A 77 -5.32 3.32 1.01
N LEU A 78 -5.57 3.28 -0.28
CA LEU A 78 -6.01 4.42 -1.07
C LEU A 78 -7.50 4.34 -1.35
N LEU A 79 -8.17 5.49 -1.25
CA LEU A 79 -9.57 5.63 -1.68
C LEU A 79 -9.74 7.05 -2.22
N LYS A 80 -10.31 7.15 -3.42
CA LYS A 80 -10.54 8.44 -4.09
C LYS A 80 -9.24 9.24 -4.24
N GLY A 81 -8.16 8.54 -4.57
CA GLY A 81 -6.86 9.14 -4.81
C GLY A 81 -6.10 9.56 -3.56
N LYS A 82 -6.63 9.28 -2.37
CA LYS A 82 -6.02 9.68 -1.10
C LYS A 82 -5.72 8.49 -0.22
N VAL A 83 -4.70 8.61 0.63
CA VAL A 83 -4.41 7.61 1.65
C VAL A 83 -5.41 7.79 2.79
N VAL A 84 -6.21 6.77 3.04
CA VAL A 84 -7.20 6.79 4.14
C VAL A 84 -6.71 6.01 5.35
N TRP A 85 -5.65 5.21 5.19
CA TRP A 85 -5.05 4.45 6.27
C TRP A 85 -3.64 4.03 5.87
N ASP A 86 -2.71 4.01 6.82
CA ASP A 86 -1.36 3.49 6.58
C ASP A 86 -0.83 2.83 7.85
N ALA A 87 0.14 1.93 7.67
CA ALA A 87 0.87 1.32 8.76
C ALA A 87 2.27 0.98 8.27
N SER A 88 3.24 1.01 9.18
CA SER A 88 4.63 0.69 8.85
C SER A 88 5.26 -0.18 9.90
N HIS A 89 6.35 -0.85 9.50
CA HIS A 89 7.16 -1.71 10.37
C HIS A 89 6.30 -2.80 11.03
N TRP A 90 6.36 -2.92 12.35
CA TRP A 90 5.65 -3.97 13.08
C TRP A 90 4.14 -3.80 13.13
N LYS A 91 3.64 -2.66 12.69
CA LYS A 91 2.19 -2.41 12.63
C LYS A 91 1.53 -2.98 11.39
N VAL A 92 2.31 -3.51 10.44
CA VAL A 92 1.77 -4.16 9.25
C VAL A 92 1.27 -5.55 9.65
N LYS A 93 -0.04 -5.68 9.78
CA LYS A 93 -0.72 -6.92 10.17
C LYS A 93 -1.89 -7.18 9.21
N ALA A 94 -2.04 -8.44 8.79
CA ALA A 94 -3.11 -8.81 7.84
C ALA A 94 -4.49 -8.38 8.34
N GLU A 95 -4.78 -8.60 9.62
CA GLU A 95 -6.07 -8.25 10.21
C GLU A 95 -6.32 -6.74 10.20
N ALA A 96 -5.28 -5.95 10.47
CA ALA A 96 -5.39 -4.50 10.46
C ALA A 96 -5.67 -3.98 9.05
N VAL A 97 -5.01 -4.55 8.05
CA VAL A 97 -5.23 -4.18 6.65
C VAL A 97 -6.64 -4.55 6.22
N GLU A 98 -7.11 -5.74 6.58
CA GLU A 98 -8.47 -6.18 6.27
C GLU A 98 -9.50 -5.23 6.85
N GLN A 99 -9.31 -4.83 8.09
CA GLN A 99 -10.24 -3.91 8.76
C GLN A 99 -10.21 -2.53 8.10
N ALA A 100 -9.02 -2.06 7.73
CA ALA A 100 -8.87 -0.77 7.05
C ALA A 100 -9.57 -0.76 5.69
N VAL A 101 -9.44 -1.84 4.93
CA VAL A 101 -10.10 -1.98 3.63
C VAL A 101 -11.62 -2.00 3.80
N LYS A 102 -12.11 -2.74 4.77
CA LYS A 102 -13.55 -2.77 5.08
C LYS A 102 -14.09 -1.40 5.43
N ASN A 103 -13.40 -0.70 6.32
CA ASN A 103 -13.82 0.64 6.74
C ASN A 103 -13.83 1.62 5.57
N ALA A 104 -12.80 1.55 4.72
CA ALA A 104 -12.71 2.40 3.54
C ALA A 104 -13.84 2.10 2.55
N ASP A 105 -14.15 0.83 2.34
CA ASP A 105 -15.21 0.42 1.42
C ASP A 105 -16.58 0.90 1.91
N GLU A 106 -16.85 0.78 3.20
CA GLU A 106 -18.09 1.27 3.80
C GLU A 106 -18.21 2.80 3.69
N ASP A 107 -17.12 3.52 4.00
CA ASP A 107 -17.10 4.98 3.90
C ASP A 107 -17.30 5.44 2.45
N GLY A 108 -16.72 4.70 1.50
CA GLY A 108 -16.85 5.02 0.08
C GLY A 108 -18.27 4.86 -0.47
N ARG A 109 -19.14 4.15 0.22
CA ARG A 109 -20.54 3.94 -0.19
C ARG A 109 -21.47 5.01 0.35
N GLN A 110 -20.99 5.84 1.24
CA GLN A 110 -21.76 6.95 1.81
C GLN A 110 -21.53 8.26 0.98
#